data_9125cfc8011739724f1fc0996a92a713
#
_entry.id   9125cfc8011739724f1fc0996a92a713
#
_cell.length_a   1.000
_cell.length_b   1.000
_cell.length_c   1.000
_cell.angle_alpha   90.00
_cell.angle_beta   90.00
_cell.angle_gamma   90.00
#
_symmetry.space_group_name_H-M   'P 1'
#
loop_
_entity.id
_entity.type
_entity.pdbx_description
1 polymer ?
#
loop_
_entity_poly.entity_id
_entity_poly.type
_entity_poly.pdbx_seq_one_letter_code
_entity_poly.pdbx_strand_id
1 'polypeptide(L)'
;FVISMSVPRDISYSSSSARITFFASDLRNNHSAIGHNEQFCLNGTSEEASADTLAPQVFVSLDNYDFPDGGIVSSTPLFLARVKDDVAVNTSGVSLGHDMSLCIDNDPSQVYTLTPYFKYDFGTYNAGSVSWQMPEMQPGKHTLSFKAWDVNNNSTTAALTFYVGQLSEDSFDVNITENPVKTATTFILRIPEGSNQAASQATIEIFDAYGRRVWSHESQASKSYLTKQWNVSDTSGTPLPAGIYLFRATMSGEGGKLKTATKKLIIR
;
A
#
# COMPACT_ATOMS: atom_id res chain seq x y z
N PHE A 1 25.32 0.44 -5.93
CA PHE A 1 24.25 0.52 -4.93
C PHE A 1 24.76 -0.06 -3.61
N VAL A 2 24.36 0.54 -2.49
CA VAL A 2 24.58 0.01 -1.15
C VAL A 2 23.19 -0.37 -0.61
N ILE A 3 23.07 -1.60 -0.11
CA ILE A 3 21.85 -2.10 0.52
C ILE A 3 22.20 -2.38 1.98
N SER A 4 21.46 -1.77 2.91
CA SER A 4 21.55 -2.08 4.33
C SER A 4 20.35 -2.91 4.73
N MET A 5 20.57 -3.94 5.52
CA MET A 5 19.53 -4.81 6.03
C MET A 5 19.88 -5.28 7.44
N SER A 6 18.89 -5.50 8.29
CA SER A 6 19.07 -6.19 9.56
C SER A 6 18.73 -7.67 9.40
N VAL A 7 19.51 -8.50 10.07
CA VAL A 7 19.27 -9.95 10.10
C VAL A 7 18.28 -10.25 11.22
N PRO A 8 17.12 -10.86 10.91
CA PRO A 8 16.13 -11.21 11.92
C PRO A 8 16.66 -12.23 12.93
N ARG A 9 16.19 -12.14 14.17
CA ARG A 9 16.57 -13.06 15.26
C ARG A 9 16.25 -14.52 14.94
N ASP A 10 15.22 -14.75 14.16
CA ASP A 10 14.69 -16.08 13.83
C ASP A 10 15.35 -16.74 12.62
N ILE A 11 16.37 -16.11 12.05
CA ILE A 11 17.07 -16.72 10.93
C ILE A 11 17.83 -17.98 11.38
N SER A 12 17.89 -18.99 10.52
CA SER A 12 18.69 -20.16 10.79
C SER A 12 20.17 -19.82 10.76
N TYR A 13 20.85 -19.99 11.88
CA TYR A 13 22.28 -19.80 11.99
C TYR A 13 23.03 -21.00 11.41
N SER A 14 24.12 -20.75 10.69
CA SER A 14 24.98 -21.79 10.15
C SER A 14 26.43 -21.51 10.52
N SER A 15 27.08 -22.51 11.10
CA SER A 15 28.51 -22.44 11.42
C SER A 15 29.44 -22.64 10.21
N SER A 16 28.89 -23.10 9.07
CA SER A 16 29.69 -23.43 7.90
C SER A 16 29.64 -22.31 6.83
N SER A 17 28.50 -22.03 6.29
CA SER A 17 28.32 -20.93 5.33
C SER A 17 26.87 -20.49 5.27
N ALA A 18 26.65 -19.20 5.13
CA ALA A 18 25.37 -18.61 4.80
C ALA A 18 25.35 -18.19 3.33
N ARG A 19 24.15 -18.04 2.77
CA ARG A 19 23.98 -17.60 1.39
C ARG A 19 23.10 -16.36 1.35
N ILE A 20 23.56 -15.31 0.69
CA ILE A 20 22.75 -14.17 0.31
C ILE A 20 22.60 -14.17 -1.21
N THR A 21 21.37 -14.00 -1.68
CA THR A 21 21.06 -13.92 -3.10
C THR A 21 20.51 -12.54 -3.40
N PHE A 22 21.04 -11.91 -4.44
CA PHE A 22 20.61 -10.62 -4.93
C PHE A 22 19.89 -10.79 -6.25
N PHE A 23 18.78 -10.12 -6.41
CA PHE A 23 18.06 -10.01 -7.65
C PHE A 23 17.87 -8.55 -8.01
N ALA A 24 18.18 -8.19 -9.25
CA ALA A 24 17.95 -6.86 -9.78
C ALA A 24 17.21 -6.96 -11.11
N SER A 25 16.26 -6.07 -11.33
CA SER A 25 15.51 -5.98 -12.59
C SER A 25 15.42 -4.54 -13.06
N ASP A 26 15.54 -4.34 -14.37
CA ASP A 26 15.23 -3.09 -15.05
C ASP A 26 13.86 -3.21 -15.70
N LEU A 27 12.87 -2.56 -15.09
CA LEU A 27 11.49 -2.60 -15.57
C LEU A 27 11.29 -1.90 -16.93
N ARG A 28 12.25 -1.06 -17.36
CA ARG A 28 12.17 -0.34 -18.64
C ARG A 28 12.68 -1.18 -19.82
N ASN A 29 13.75 -1.93 -19.59
CA ASN A 29 14.43 -2.70 -20.64
C ASN A 29 14.17 -4.21 -20.54
N ASN A 30 13.36 -4.64 -19.58
CA ASN A 30 13.02 -6.06 -19.34
C ASN A 30 14.25 -6.95 -19.09
N HIS A 31 15.34 -6.38 -18.54
CA HIS A 31 16.53 -7.10 -18.14
C HIS A 31 16.47 -7.44 -16.65
N SER A 32 17.00 -8.60 -16.30
CA SER A 32 17.17 -9.01 -14.92
C SER A 32 18.55 -9.66 -14.71
N ALA A 33 19.04 -9.56 -13.48
CA ALA A 33 20.28 -10.19 -13.05
C ALA A 33 20.08 -10.84 -11.68
N ILE A 34 20.71 -11.97 -11.47
CA ILE A 34 20.79 -12.68 -10.20
C ILE A 34 22.23 -12.95 -9.84
N GLY A 35 22.57 -12.79 -8.57
CA GLY A 35 23.89 -13.08 -8.03
C GLY A 35 23.79 -13.57 -6.60
N HIS A 36 24.83 -14.24 -6.11
CA HIS A 36 24.87 -14.70 -4.72
C HIS A 36 26.28 -14.60 -4.15
N ASN A 37 26.36 -14.60 -2.81
CA ASN A 37 27.59 -14.71 -2.04
C ASN A 37 27.39 -15.75 -0.93
N GLU A 38 28.36 -16.65 -0.79
CA GLU A 38 28.38 -17.72 0.22
C GLU A 38 29.65 -17.66 1.09
N GLN A 39 30.45 -16.59 0.98
CA GLN A 39 31.73 -16.44 1.68
C GLN A 39 31.58 -15.73 3.04
N PHE A 40 30.51 -16.07 3.78
CA PHE A 40 30.28 -15.54 5.13
C PHE A 40 29.52 -16.55 5.98
N CYS A 41 29.59 -16.38 7.30
CA CYS A 41 28.83 -17.15 8.27
C CYS A 41 27.85 -16.22 9.01
N LEU A 42 26.70 -16.76 9.39
CA LEU A 42 25.78 -16.11 10.31
C LEU A 42 25.85 -16.82 11.65
N ASN A 43 26.50 -16.19 12.62
CA ASN A 43 26.62 -16.72 13.98
C ASN A 43 26.67 -15.60 15.02
N GLY A 44 26.41 -15.97 16.28
CA GLY A 44 26.35 -15.02 17.39
C GLY A 44 25.08 -14.17 17.41
N THR A 45 24.94 -13.39 18.46
CA THR A 45 23.85 -12.43 18.67
C THR A 45 24.46 -11.10 19.09
N SER A 46 23.89 -9.99 18.62
CA SER A 46 24.25 -8.67 19.10
C SER A 46 23.74 -8.48 20.54
N GLU A 47 24.56 -7.98 21.45
CA GLU A 47 24.13 -7.59 22.79
C GLU A 47 23.10 -6.46 22.73
N GLU A 48 23.21 -5.53 21.79
CA GLU A 48 22.26 -4.44 21.56
C GLU A 48 20.90 -4.99 21.11
N ALA A 49 20.85 -6.00 20.24
CA ALA A 49 19.61 -6.63 19.80
C ALA A 49 18.88 -7.37 20.94
N SER A 50 19.60 -7.89 21.93
CA SER A 50 18.98 -8.56 23.08
C SER A 50 18.36 -7.58 24.09
N ALA A 51 18.70 -6.31 24.04
CA ALA A 51 18.17 -5.26 24.90
C ALA A 51 16.94 -4.55 24.30
N ASP A 52 16.64 -4.77 23.03
CA ASP A 52 15.51 -4.16 22.37
C ASP A 52 14.19 -4.80 22.82
N THR A 53 13.31 -3.95 23.34
CA THR A 53 11.97 -4.30 23.84
C THR A 53 10.88 -3.42 23.22
N LEU A 54 11.26 -2.55 22.28
CA LEU A 54 10.33 -1.66 21.58
C LEU A 54 9.68 -2.40 20.42
N ALA A 55 8.38 -2.34 20.36
CA ALA A 55 7.63 -2.95 19.28
C ALA A 55 7.43 -1.94 18.14
N PRO A 56 7.26 -2.41 16.87
CA PRO A 56 7.06 -1.52 15.75
C PRO A 56 5.82 -0.65 15.90
N GLN A 57 5.90 0.59 15.45
CA GLN A 57 4.76 1.48 15.31
C GLN A 57 3.98 1.07 14.07
N VAL A 58 2.70 0.81 14.26
CA VAL A 58 1.81 0.37 13.18
C VAL A 58 0.64 1.33 13.06
N PHE A 59 0.40 1.82 11.86
CA PHE A 59 -0.77 2.59 11.49
C PHE A 59 -1.53 1.84 10.40
N VAL A 60 -2.86 1.71 10.54
CA VAL A 60 -3.72 1.04 9.57
C VAL A 60 -4.80 1.98 9.06
N SER A 61 -5.20 1.80 7.81
CA SER A 61 -6.21 2.60 7.16
C SER A 61 -6.88 1.83 6.02
N LEU A 62 -7.97 2.38 5.49
CA LEU A 62 -8.65 1.86 4.31
C LEU A 62 -8.75 2.93 3.25
N ASP A 63 -8.46 2.58 1.99
CA ASP A 63 -8.56 3.41 0.80
C ASP A 63 -7.66 4.65 0.77
N ASN A 64 -7.48 5.32 1.87
CA ASN A 64 -6.59 6.47 2.04
C ASN A 64 -6.14 6.58 3.50
N TYR A 65 -5.06 7.31 3.76
CA TYR A 65 -4.50 7.46 5.11
C TYR A 65 -5.28 8.41 6.03
N ASP A 66 -6.29 9.11 5.52
CA ASP A 66 -7.19 9.97 6.30
C ASP A 66 -8.53 9.27 6.64
N PHE A 67 -8.62 7.96 6.41
CA PHE A 67 -9.83 7.20 6.68
C PHE A 67 -10.13 7.14 8.19
N PRO A 68 -11.31 7.59 8.64
CA PRO A 68 -11.66 7.61 10.04
C PRO A 68 -12.05 6.21 10.54
N ASP A 69 -11.75 5.92 11.81
CA ASP A 69 -12.33 4.74 12.49
C ASP A 69 -13.87 4.83 12.46
N GLY A 70 -14.54 3.72 12.13
CA GLY A 70 -15.98 3.70 11.90
C GLY A 70 -16.43 4.27 10.54
N GLY A 71 -15.52 4.56 9.63
CA GLY A 71 -15.84 5.05 8.29
C GLY A 71 -16.53 4.01 7.41
N ILE A 72 -17.06 4.46 6.27
CA ILE A 72 -17.77 3.62 5.29
C ILE A 72 -16.87 3.38 4.09
N VAL A 73 -16.80 2.12 3.65
CA VAL A 73 -16.06 1.68 2.45
C VAL A 73 -16.98 0.90 1.51
N SER A 74 -16.50 0.65 0.30
CA SER A 74 -17.14 -0.31 -0.63
C SER A 74 -16.94 -1.75 -0.19
N SER A 75 -17.55 -2.70 -0.90
CA SER A 75 -17.39 -4.14 -0.64
C SER A 75 -15.94 -4.64 -0.81
N THR A 76 -15.10 -3.94 -1.55
CA THR A 76 -13.69 -4.32 -1.81
C THR A 76 -12.74 -3.16 -1.47
N PRO A 77 -12.51 -2.86 -0.17
CA PRO A 77 -11.63 -1.76 0.22
C PRO A 77 -10.15 -2.08 -0.02
N LEU A 78 -9.34 -1.04 -0.21
CA LEU A 78 -7.88 -1.17 -0.24
C LEU A 78 -7.35 -1.04 1.20
N PHE A 79 -6.75 -2.11 1.72
CA PHE A 79 -6.03 -2.05 3.00
C PHE A 79 -4.70 -1.34 2.82
N LEU A 80 -4.43 -0.40 3.72
CA LEU A 80 -3.18 0.36 3.80
C LEU A 80 -2.62 0.24 5.22
N ALA A 81 -1.31 -0.01 5.33
CA ALA A 81 -0.62 0.09 6.60
C ALA A 81 0.72 0.80 6.43
N ARG A 82 1.13 1.49 7.48
CA ARG A 82 2.49 1.96 7.67
C ARG A 82 3.09 1.28 8.88
N VAL A 83 4.31 0.79 8.71
CA VAL A 83 5.07 0.15 9.79
C VAL A 83 6.41 0.85 9.88
N LYS A 84 6.80 1.21 11.10
CA LYS A 84 8.10 1.82 11.39
C LYS A 84 8.61 1.27 12.72
N ASP A 85 9.89 0.96 12.74
CA ASP A 85 10.60 0.47 13.90
C ASP A 85 11.87 1.31 14.16
N ASP A 86 12.45 1.26 15.35
CA ASP A 86 13.71 1.94 15.63
C ASP A 86 14.92 1.11 15.19
N VAL A 87 14.81 -0.23 15.18
CA VAL A 87 15.86 -1.14 14.72
C VAL A 87 15.58 -1.58 13.29
N ALA A 88 14.61 -2.48 13.07
CA ALA A 88 14.21 -2.91 11.73
C ALA A 88 12.88 -3.68 11.73
N VAL A 89 12.14 -3.57 10.65
CA VAL A 89 10.90 -4.32 10.42
C VAL A 89 11.22 -5.74 9.94
N ASN A 90 10.59 -6.76 10.55
CA ASN A 90 10.76 -8.14 10.13
C ASN A 90 9.90 -8.44 8.89
N THR A 91 10.56 -8.79 7.79
CA THR A 91 9.92 -9.20 6.52
C THR A 91 10.42 -10.57 6.06
N SER A 92 11.12 -11.31 6.92
CA SER A 92 11.80 -12.55 6.51
C SER A 92 10.84 -13.69 6.20
N GLY A 93 9.68 -13.76 6.85
CA GLY A 93 8.71 -14.85 6.71
C GLY A 93 9.27 -16.24 7.05
N VAL A 94 10.46 -16.32 7.67
CA VAL A 94 11.14 -17.59 7.98
C VAL A 94 10.68 -18.23 9.27
N SER A 95 10.05 -17.46 10.17
CA SER A 95 9.60 -17.96 11.45
C SER A 95 8.10 -18.19 11.48
N LEU A 96 7.71 -19.30 12.06
CA LEU A 96 6.30 -19.63 12.19
C LEU A 96 5.59 -18.55 13.05
N GLY A 97 4.62 -17.85 12.48
CA GLY A 97 3.81 -16.86 13.20
C GLY A 97 4.39 -15.44 13.26
N HIS A 98 5.55 -15.16 12.65
CA HIS A 98 6.13 -13.81 12.61
C HIS A 98 5.88 -13.08 11.29
N ASP A 99 4.97 -13.57 10.48
CA ASP A 99 4.47 -12.84 9.31
C ASP A 99 3.65 -11.60 9.69
N MET A 100 3.70 -10.60 8.83
CA MET A 100 2.69 -9.55 8.88
C MET A 100 1.35 -10.15 8.51
N SER A 101 0.38 -10.09 9.43
CA SER A 101 -0.91 -10.73 9.25
C SER A 101 -2.07 -9.76 9.44
N LEU A 102 -3.06 -9.88 8.58
CA LEU A 102 -4.34 -9.18 8.68
C LEU A 102 -5.43 -10.20 9.00
N CYS A 103 -6.17 -9.98 10.07
CA CYS A 103 -7.35 -10.77 10.42
C CYS A 103 -8.60 -9.89 10.28
N ILE A 104 -9.63 -10.40 9.62
CA ILE A 104 -10.92 -9.73 9.45
C ILE A 104 -11.93 -10.37 10.40
N ASP A 105 -12.69 -9.54 11.11
CA ASP A 105 -13.78 -9.91 12.04
C ASP A 105 -13.37 -10.90 13.14
N ASN A 106 -12.09 -10.97 13.48
CA ASN A 106 -11.53 -11.97 14.40
C ASN A 106 -11.81 -13.42 13.94
N ASP A 107 -12.05 -13.64 12.66
CA ASP A 107 -12.31 -14.95 12.09
C ASP A 107 -10.97 -15.63 11.70
N PRO A 108 -10.61 -16.77 12.31
CA PRO A 108 -9.38 -17.50 11.99
C PRO A 108 -9.32 -17.96 10.53
N SER A 109 -10.45 -18.09 9.84
CA SER A 109 -10.52 -18.46 8.42
C SER A 109 -10.21 -17.27 7.51
N GLN A 110 -10.24 -16.04 8.03
CA GLN A 110 -10.00 -14.80 7.31
C GLN A 110 -8.70 -14.12 7.78
N VAL A 111 -7.63 -14.91 7.86
CA VAL A 111 -6.29 -14.43 8.16
C VAL A 111 -5.45 -14.45 6.89
N TYR A 112 -4.89 -13.29 6.55
CA TYR A 112 -4.12 -13.08 5.33
C TYR A 112 -2.68 -12.70 5.67
N THR A 113 -1.71 -13.41 5.09
CA THR A 113 -0.29 -13.05 5.19
C THR A 113 0.03 -11.90 4.25
N LEU A 114 0.44 -10.76 4.80
CA LEU A 114 0.71 -9.54 4.06
C LEU A 114 2.21 -9.20 3.93
N THR A 115 3.10 -10.01 4.47
CA THR A 115 4.56 -9.85 4.31
C THR A 115 4.99 -9.64 2.85
N PRO A 116 4.46 -10.40 1.85
CA PRO A 116 4.85 -10.20 0.45
C PRO A 116 4.40 -8.87 -0.17
N TYR A 117 3.46 -8.18 0.46
CA TYR A 117 2.94 -6.88 0.00
C TYR A 117 3.61 -5.69 0.68
N PHE A 118 4.49 -5.95 1.65
CA PHE A 118 5.26 -4.90 2.29
C PHE A 118 6.35 -4.38 1.37
N LYS A 119 6.51 -3.06 1.35
CA LYS A 119 7.57 -2.37 0.60
C LYS A 119 8.27 -1.39 1.54
N TYR A 120 9.58 -1.54 1.65
CA TYR A 120 10.40 -0.56 2.38
C TYR A 120 10.32 0.82 1.74
N ASP A 121 10.37 1.85 2.55
CA ASP A 121 10.62 3.20 2.08
C ASP A 121 12.04 3.27 1.50
N PHE A 122 12.21 4.09 0.47
CA PHE A 122 13.51 4.16 -0.23
C PHE A 122 14.65 4.53 0.72
N GLY A 123 15.70 3.71 0.71
CA GLY A 123 16.90 3.93 1.52
C GLY A 123 16.75 3.56 3.01
N THR A 124 15.68 2.86 3.40
CA THR A 124 15.50 2.39 4.78
C THR A 124 15.34 0.87 4.86
N TYR A 125 15.48 0.32 6.05
CA TYR A 125 15.16 -1.07 6.40
C TYR A 125 14.27 -1.14 7.65
N ASN A 126 13.90 0.01 8.19
CA ASN A 126 13.13 0.13 9.43
C ASN A 126 11.78 0.82 9.25
N ALA A 127 11.42 1.19 8.03
CA ALA A 127 10.13 1.78 7.71
C ALA A 127 9.64 1.35 6.33
N GLY A 128 8.32 1.26 6.19
CA GLY A 128 7.69 0.91 4.92
C GLY A 128 6.16 0.85 5.01
N SER A 129 5.55 0.37 3.95
CA SER A 129 4.10 0.33 3.81
C SER A 129 3.60 -0.97 3.19
N VAL A 130 2.39 -1.34 3.57
CA VAL A 130 1.59 -2.39 2.93
C VAL A 130 0.46 -1.73 2.16
N SER A 131 0.21 -2.23 0.97
CA SER A 131 -0.98 -1.92 0.17
C SER A 131 -1.53 -3.22 -0.39
N TRP A 132 -2.74 -3.59 0.00
CA TRP A 132 -3.34 -4.86 -0.37
C TRP A 132 -4.84 -4.72 -0.61
N GLN A 133 -5.30 -5.25 -1.75
CA GLN A 133 -6.72 -5.27 -2.08
C GLN A 133 -7.43 -6.34 -1.27
N MET A 134 -8.37 -5.92 -0.42
CA MET A 134 -9.17 -6.84 0.38
C MET A 134 -10.14 -7.64 -0.49
N PRO A 135 -10.53 -8.86 -0.07
CA PRO A 135 -11.57 -9.62 -0.73
C PRO A 135 -12.92 -8.90 -0.64
N GLU A 136 -13.87 -9.35 -1.42
CA GLU A 136 -15.25 -8.89 -1.34
C GLU A 136 -15.85 -9.20 0.02
N MET A 137 -16.47 -8.19 0.62
CA MET A 137 -17.04 -8.24 1.97
C MET A 137 -18.53 -7.98 1.93
N GLN A 138 -19.26 -8.63 2.83
CA GLN A 138 -20.70 -8.41 2.95
C GLN A 138 -21.00 -7.01 3.53
N PRO A 139 -22.15 -6.41 3.20
CA PRO A 139 -22.59 -5.16 3.82
C PRO A 139 -22.74 -5.32 5.34
N GLY A 140 -22.25 -4.34 6.10
CA GLY A 140 -22.38 -4.35 7.56
C GLY A 140 -21.14 -3.80 8.27
N LYS A 141 -21.14 -3.97 9.59
CA LYS A 141 -20.01 -3.59 10.45
C LYS A 141 -18.95 -4.67 10.40
N HIS A 142 -17.71 -4.25 10.19
CA HIS A 142 -16.54 -5.10 10.18
C HIS A 142 -15.43 -4.54 11.07
N THR A 143 -14.51 -5.41 11.46
CA THR A 143 -13.29 -5.06 12.17
C THR A 143 -12.11 -5.70 11.45
N LEU A 144 -10.99 -5.03 11.46
CA LEU A 144 -9.72 -5.63 11.05
C LEU A 144 -8.68 -5.47 12.17
N SER A 145 -7.77 -6.41 12.24
CA SER A 145 -6.57 -6.33 13.07
C SER A 145 -5.35 -6.71 12.24
N PHE A 146 -4.36 -5.84 12.23
CA PHE A 146 -3.11 -6.05 11.52
C PHE A 146 -1.96 -6.12 12.50
N LYS A 147 -1.17 -7.19 12.42
CA LYS A 147 -0.02 -7.45 13.27
C LYS A 147 1.27 -7.37 12.45
N ALA A 148 2.26 -6.66 12.98
CA ALA A 148 3.61 -6.60 12.44
C ALA A 148 4.65 -6.85 13.52
N TRP A 149 5.83 -7.28 13.10
CA TRP A 149 6.94 -7.69 13.95
C TRP A 149 8.21 -6.91 13.57
N ASP A 150 9.07 -6.68 14.55
CA ASP A 150 10.45 -6.28 14.33
C ASP A 150 11.37 -7.51 14.17
N VAL A 151 12.65 -7.26 13.94
CA VAL A 151 13.67 -8.33 13.81
C VAL A 151 14.04 -8.97 15.14
N ASN A 152 13.64 -8.40 16.28
CA ASN A 152 13.90 -8.89 17.64
C ASN A 152 12.69 -9.60 18.28
N ASN A 153 11.62 -9.83 17.49
CA ASN A 153 10.39 -10.52 17.88
C ASN A 153 9.46 -9.70 18.80
N ASN A 154 9.60 -8.39 18.85
CA ASN A 154 8.58 -7.56 19.42
C ASN A 154 7.47 -7.32 18.36
N SER A 155 6.22 -7.16 18.80
CA SER A 155 5.10 -7.02 17.86
C SER A 155 4.06 -6.02 18.32
N THR A 156 3.44 -5.38 17.35
CA THR A 156 2.28 -4.51 17.56
C THR A 156 1.11 -5.00 16.72
N THR A 157 -0.08 -4.93 17.30
CA THR A 157 -1.34 -5.14 16.58
C THR A 157 -2.13 -3.84 16.59
N ALA A 158 -2.45 -3.35 15.40
CA ALA A 158 -3.34 -2.20 15.19
C ALA A 158 -4.70 -2.70 14.69
N ALA A 159 -5.78 -2.09 15.15
CA ALA A 159 -7.13 -2.46 14.79
C ALA A 159 -7.90 -1.26 14.23
N LEU A 160 -8.89 -1.53 13.39
CA LEU A 160 -9.76 -0.53 12.78
C LEU A 160 -11.18 -1.11 12.67
N THR A 161 -12.18 -0.32 13.02
CA THR A 161 -13.59 -0.64 12.76
C THR A 161 -14.05 0.11 11.50
N PHE A 162 -14.86 -0.51 10.67
CA PHE A 162 -15.43 0.12 9.48
C PHE A 162 -16.78 -0.49 9.11
N TYR A 163 -17.47 0.16 8.20
CA TYR A 163 -18.73 -0.32 7.68
C TYR A 163 -18.64 -0.51 6.17
N VAL A 164 -19.02 -1.69 5.70
CA VAL A 164 -19.23 -1.94 4.27
C VAL A 164 -20.64 -1.46 3.95
N GLY A 165 -20.71 -0.35 3.20
CA GLY A 165 -21.98 0.21 2.74
C GLY A 165 -22.28 -0.23 1.31
N GLN A 166 -23.54 -0.33 0.93
CA GLN A 166 -23.90 -0.32 -0.47
C GLN A 166 -23.69 1.10 -0.99
N LEU A 167 -22.71 1.27 -1.88
CA LEU A 167 -22.65 2.48 -2.69
C LEU A 167 -23.93 2.48 -3.54
N SER A 168 -24.74 3.55 -3.46
CA SER A 168 -25.90 3.69 -4.35
C SER A 168 -25.42 3.54 -5.80
N GLU A 169 -26.23 2.93 -6.66
CA GLU A 169 -25.92 2.71 -8.09
C GLU A 169 -25.46 4.00 -8.81
N ASP A 170 -25.75 5.14 -8.21
CA ASP A 170 -25.37 6.48 -8.69
C ASP A 170 -24.11 7.06 -8.05
N SER A 171 -23.45 6.38 -7.09
CA SER A 171 -22.27 6.90 -6.43
C SER A 171 -20.99 6.42 -7.13
N PHE A 172 -20.22 7.38 -7.56
CA PHE A 172 -18.84 7.20 -8.05
C PHE A 172 -17.92 7.81 -7.01
N ASP A 173 -17.01 7.01 -6.44
CA ASP A 173 -16.03 7.50 -5.48
C ASP A 173 -14.63 7.47 -6.05
N VAL A 174 -13.87 8.52 -5.74
CA VAL A 174 -12.45 8.63 -6.08
C VAL A 174 -11.67 9.03 -4.84
N ASN A 175 -10.69 8.23 -4.49
CA ASN A 175 -9.81 8.47 -3.37
C ASN A 175 -8.34 8.50 -3.82
N ILE A 176 -7.48 9.01 -2.94
CA ILE A 176 -6.03 9.02 -3.10
C ILE A 176 -5.38 8.50 -1.82
N THR A 177 -4.30 7.75 -1.97
CA THR A 177 -3.65 7.09 -0.82
C THR A 177 -2.86 8.04 0.08
N GLU A 178 -2.43 9.19 -0.44
CA GLU A 178 -1.66 10.19 0.31
C GLU A 178 -2.08 11.60 -0.10
N ASN A 179 -2.53 12.39 0.86
CA ASN A 179 -2.86 13.81 0.73
C ASN A 179 -2.67 14.50 2.09
N PRO A 180 -1.67 15.34 2.28
CA PRO A 180 -0.74 15.93 1.31
C PRO A 180 0.30 14.94 0.76
N VAL A 181 0.53 15.00 -0.56
CA VAL A 181 1.50 14.15 -1.25
C VAL A 181 2.88 14.79 -1.31
N LYS A 182 3.95 13.97 -1.14
CA LYS A 182 5.35 14.43 -1.26
C LYS A 182 5.98 14.00 -2.58
N THR A 183 5.97 12.71 -2.89
CA THR A 183 6.69 12.14 -4.04
C THR A 183 5.79 11.36 -4.97
N ALA A 184 4.81 10.65 -4.42
CA ALA A 184 3.87 9.86 -5.21
C ALA A 184 2.58 9.62 -4.41
N THR A 185 1.49 9.43 -5.12
CA THR A 185 0.21 8.96 -4.56
C THR A 185 -0.47 8.03 -5.55
N THR A 186 -1.45 7.27 -5.08
CA THR A 186 -2.25 6.39 -5.94
C THR A 186 -3.69 6.87 -5.95
N PHE A 187 -4.21 7.14 -7.13
CA PHE A 187 -5.64 7.37 -7.34
C PHE A 187 -6.37 6.03 -7.33
N ILE A 188 -7.48 5.97 -6.60
CA ILE A 188 -8.33 4.79 -6.48
C ILE A 188 -9.74 5.21 -6.90
N LEU A 189 -10.17 4.69 -8.04
CA LEU A 189 -11.50 4.92 -8.57
C LEU A 189 -12.32 3.65 -8.36
N ARG A 190 -13.51 3.78 -7.79
CA ARG A 190 -14.42 2.67 -7.55
C ARG A 190 -15.63 2.76 -8.46
N ILE A 191 -15.92 1.64 -9.09
CA ILE A 191 -17.05 1.46 -9.97
C ILE A 191 -18.15 0.78 -9.16
N PRO A 192 -19.35 1.33 -9.07
CA PRO A 192 -20.45 0.69 -8.37
C PRO A 192 -20.74 -0.69 -8.94
N GLU A 193 -20.94 -1.68 -8.07
CA GLU A 193 -21.42 -3.00 -8.45
C GLU A 193 -22.85 -2.91 -8.99
N GLY A 194 -23.18 -3.71 -9.99
CA GLY A 194 -24.52 -3.71 -10.61
C GLY A 194 -24.64 -2.84 -11.86
N SER A 195 -23.61 -2.04 -12.21
CA SER A 195 -23.59 -1.47 -13.54
C SER A 195 -23.30 -2.58 -14.57
N ASN A 196 -24.29 -3.00 -15.34
CA ASN A 196 -24.15 -3.87 -16.51
C ASN A 196 -23.25 -3.23 -17.61
N GLN A 197 -22.27 -2.44 -17.21
CA GLN A 197 -21.43 -1.65 -18.10
C GLN A 197 -20.13 -2.38 -18.35
N ALA A 198 -20.11 -3.15 -19.42
CA ALA A 198 -18.88 -3.59 -20.05
C ALA A 198 -18.03 -2.35 -20.41
N ALA A 199 -16.76 -2.36 -19.99
CA ALA A 199 -15.72 -1.40 -20.35
C ALA A 199 -16.10 0.09 -20.17
N SER A 200 -16.03 0.58 -18.94
CA SER A 200 -16.06 2.02 -18.68
C SER A 200 -14.69 2.63 -18.95
N GLN A 201 -14.64 3.74 -19.64
CA GLN A 201 -13.43 4.56 -19.75
C GLN A 201 -13.35 5.48 -18.53
N ALA A 202 -12.22 5.51 -17.86
CA ALA A 202 -11.94 6.40 -16.75
C ALA A 202 -10.84 7.39 -17.12
N THR A 203 -11.06 8.66 -16.80
CA THR A 203 -10.08 9.74 -16.99
C THR A 203 -9.79 10.39 -15.65
N ILE A 204 -8.52 10.56 -15.32
CA ILE A 204 -8.07 11.32 -14.15
C ILE A 204 -7.33 12.55 -14.67
N GLU A 205 -7.69 13.72 -14.19
CA GLU A 205 -7.08 15.00 -14.57
C GLU A 205 -6.67 15.77 -13.33
N ILE A 206 -5.52 16.44 -13.37
CA ILE A 206 -5.05 17.33 -12.30
C ILE A 206 -4.97 18.75 -12.85
N PHE A 207 -5.46 19.69 -12.06
CA PHE A 207 -5.52 21.11 -12.38
C PHE A 207 -4.78 21.92 -11.32
N ASP A 208 -4.07 22.95 -11.74
CA ASP A 208 -3.46 23.94 -10.84
C ASP A 208 -4.53 24.90 -10.27
N ALA A 209 -4.09 25.81 -9.39
CA ALA A 209 -4.96 26.81 -8.76
C ALA A 209 -5.62 27.79 -9.76
N TYR A 210 -5.12 27.86 -10.98
CA TYR A 210 -5.67 28.69 -12.07
C TYR A 210 -6.62 27.92 -12.99
N GLY A 211 -6.88 26.63 -12.68
CA GLY A 211 -7.75 25.79 -13.49
C GLY A 211 -7.10 25.23 -14.76
N ARG A 212 -5.78 25.37 -14.92
CA ARG A 212 -5.04 24.79 -16.05
C ARG A 212 -4.78 23.33 -15.77
N ARG A 213 -5.09 22.44 -16.72
CA ARG A 213 -4.79 21.01 -16.62
C ARG A 213 -3.28 20.80 -16.75
N VAL A 214 -2.67 20.26 -15.71
CA VAL A 214 -1.23 19.98 -15.64
C VAL A 214 -0.90 18.52 -15.90
N TRP A 215 -1.85 17.61 -15.66
CA TRP A 215 -1.67 16.19 -15.90
C TRP A 215 -3.00 15.51 -16.23
N SER A 216 -2.95 14.43 -17.02
CA SER A 216 -4.10 13.58 -17.30
C SER A 216 -3.69 12.14 -17.57
N HIS A 217 -4.59 11.22 -17.26
CA HIS A 217 -4.45 9.80 -17.55
C HIS A 217 -5.81 9.22 -17.95
N GLU A 218 -5.83 8.44 -19.02
CA GLU A 218 -6.99 7.70 -19.47
C GLU A 218 -6.73 6.21 -19.38
N SER A 219 -7.73 5.45 -18.94
CA SER A 219 -7.64 4.00 -18.82
C SER A 219 -9.02 3.37 -19.05
N GLN A 220 -9.02 2.16 -19.59
CA GLN A 220 -10.22 1.34 -19.61
C GLN A 220 -10.38 0.68 -18.22
N ALA A 221 -11.52 0.89 -17.60
CA ALA A 221 -11.87 0.28 -16.34
C ALA A 221 -12.62 -1.03 -16.62
N SER A 222 -11.92 -2.15 -16.52
CA SER A 222 -12.50 -3.49 -16.76
C SER A 222 -12.92 -4.22 -15.48
N LYS A 223 -12.80 -3.58 -14.32
CA LYS A 223 -13.02 -4.18 -12.99
C LYS A 223 -13.76 -3.16 -12.10
N SER A 224 -14.27 -3.63 -10.97
CA SER A 224 -14.95 -2.83 -9.95
C SER A 224 -14.12 -1.69 -9.34
N TYR A 225 -12.83 -1.64 -9.63
CA TYR A 225 -11.97 -0.52 -9.26
C TYR A 225 -10.84 -0.31 -10.28
N LEU A 226 -10.31 0.92 -10.32
CA LEU A 226 -9.13 1.31 -11.07
C LEU A 226 -8.14 1.97 -10.12
N THR A 227 -6.86 1.58 -10.18
CA THR A 227 -5.79 2.25 -9.45
C THR A 227 -4.77 2.83 -10.43
N LYS A 228 -4.30 4.05 -10.17
CA LYS A 228 -3.25 4.69 -10.94
C LYS A 228 -2.27 5.39 -10.02
N GLN A 229 -1.03 4.91 -9.99
CA GLN A 229 0.06 5.61 -9.33
C GLN A 229 0.50 6.83 -10.14
N TRP A 230 0.75 7.93 -9.44
CA TRP A 230 1.21 9.20 -10.00
C TRP A 230 2.37 9.78 -9.18
N ASN A 231 3.44 10.21 -9.84
CA ASN A 231 4.71 10.63 -9.23
C ASN A 231 4.85 12.15 -9.17
N VAL A 232 3.79 12.89 -8.83
CA VAL A 232 3.80 14.35 -8.63
C VAL A 232 4.49 15.10 -9.78
N SER A 233 4.16 14.74 -11.01
CA SER A 233 4.73 15.34 -12.23
C SER A 233 3.64 15.75 -13.21
N ASP A 234 3.95 16.70 -14.08
CA ASP A 234 3.10 17.07 -15.20
C ASP A 234 3.10 15.99 -16.30
N THR A 235 2.39 16.25 -17.40
CA THR A 235 2.31 15.33 -18.55
C THR A 235 3.66 15.12 -19.25
N SER A 236 4.61 16.05 -19.10
CA SER A 236 5.98 15.95 -19.64
C SER A 236 6.94 15.21 -18.71
N GLY A 237 6.52 14.88 -17.47
CA GLY A 237 7.35 14.26 -16.45
C GLY A 237 8.09 15.27 -15.56
N THR A 238 7.82 16.58 -15.71
CA THR A 238 8.43 17.62 -14.87
C THR A 238 7.76 17.64 -13.49
N PRO A 239 8.53 17.62 -12.37
CA PRO A 239 7.96 17.70 -11.04
C PRO A 239 7.10 18.94 -10.83
N LEU A 240 5.93 18.77 -10.22
CA LEU A 240 5.05 19.87 -9.88
C LEU A 240 5.49 20.54 -8.57
N PRO A 241 5.43 21.87 -8.48
CA PRO A 241 5.76 22.58 -7.25
C PRO A 241 4.76 22.30 -6.13
N ALA A 242 5.22 22.52 -4.88
CA ALA A 242 4.33 22.48 -3.72
C ALA A 242 3.19 23.50 -3.86
N GLY A 243 1.98 23.07 -3.50
CA GLY A 243 0.80 23.92 -3.67
C GLY A 243 -0.52 23.16 -3.56
N ILE A 244 -1.60 23.88 -3.82
CA ILE A 244 -2.97 23.35 -3.86
C ILE A 244 -3.35 23.09 -5.32
N TYR A 245 -3.81 21.88 -5.58
CA TYR A 245 -4.31 21.41 -6.85
C TYR A 245 -5.72 20.87 -6.69
N LEU A 246 -6.41 20.68 -7.78
CA LEU A 246 -7.66 19.93 -7.85
C LEU A 246 -7.43 18.72 -8.75
N PHE A 247 -7.90 17.56 -8.34
CA PHE A 247 -8.00 16.45 -9.27
C PHE A 247 -9.46 16.13 -9.57
N ARG A 248 -9.72 15.75 -10.80
CA ARG A 248 -11.03 15.36 -11.28
C ARG A 248 -10.93 13.97 -11.89
N ALA A 249 -11.80 13.07 -11.45
CA ALA A 249 -11.98 11.79 -12.09
C ALA A 249 -13.34 11.77 -12.81
N THR A 250 -13.34 11.28 -14.04
CA THR A 250 -14.53 11.15 -14.87
C THR A 250 -14.63 9.71 -15.36
N MET A 251 -15.82 9.13 -15.28
CA MET A 251 -16.11 7.82 -15.83
C MET A 251 -17.20 7.90 -16.88
N SER A 252 -16.99 7.25 -18.03
CA SER A 252 -18.00 7.05 -19.06
C SER A 252 -18.37 5.57 -19.15
N GLY A 253 -19.66 5.27 -19.19
CA GLY A 253 -20.19 3.93 -19.38
C GLY A 253 -20.96 3.78 -20.69
N GLU A 254 -21.40 2.57 -21.03
CA GLU A 254 -22.36 2.33 -22.10
C GLU A 254 -23.63 3.11 -21.83
N GLY A 255 -24.03 3.98 -22.76
CA GLY A 255 -25.15 4.89 -22.61
C GLY A 255 -24.78 6.35 -22.37
N GLY A 256 -23.48 6.70 -22.36
CA GLY A 256 -23.00 8.09 -22.38
C GLY A 256 -23.17 8.88 -21.08
N LYS A 257 -23.56 8.26 -19.98
CA LYS A 257 -23.64 8.94 -18.68
C LYS A 257 -22.23 9.17 -18.14
N LEU A 258 -21.83 10.43 -18.10
CA LEU A 258 -20.60 10.87 -17.45
C LEU A 258 -20.84 11.08 -15.95
N LYS A 259 -20.06 10.40 -15.13
CA LYS A 259 -20.00 10.64 -13.68
C LYS A 259 -18.66 11.31 -13.36
N THR A 260 -18.68 12.40 -12.60
CA THR A 260 -17.48 13.19 -12.30
C THR A 260 -17.39 13.45 -10.81
N ALA A 261 -16.22 13.20 -10.24
CA ALA A 261 -15.88 13.58 -8.87
C ALA A 261 -14.64 14.48 -8.88
N THR A 262 -14.67 15.58 -8.12
CA THR A 262 -13.56 16.53 -8.00
C THR A 262 -13.20 16.67 -6.53
N LYS A 263 -11.90 16.52 -6.21
CA LYS A 263 -11.39 16.65 -4.84
C LYS A 263 -10.12 17.51 -4.81
N LYS A 264 -9.79 18.03 -3.63
CA LYS A 264 -8.58 18.80 -3.38
C LYS A 264 -7.36 17.88 -3.24
N LEU A 265 -6.24 18.29 -3.82
CA LEU A 265 -4.94 17.65 -3.76
C LEU A 265 -3.91 18.67 -3.26
N ILE A 266 -3.11 18.29 -2.28
CA ILE A 266 -2.06 19.14 -1.70
C ILE A 266 -0.72 18.47 -1.99
N ILE A 267 0.20 19.22 -2.62
CA ILE A 267 1.60 18.81 -2.84
C ILE A 267 2.48 19.55 -1.83
N ARG A 268 3.40 18.82 -1.17
CA ARG A 268 4.35 19.34 -0.17
C ARG A 268 5.79 19.18 -0.61
#